data_c96837215606c8709623883284dcbbfd
#
_entry.id   c96837215606c8709623883284dcbbfd
#
_cell.length_a   1.000
_cell.length_b   1.000
_cell.length_c   1.000
_cell.angle_alpha   90.00
_cell.angle_beta   90.00
_cell.angle_gamma   90.00
#
_symmetry.space_group_name_H-M   'P 1'
#
loop_
_entity.id
_entity.type
_entity.pdbx_description
1 polymer ?
#
loop_
_entity_poly.entity_id
_entity_poly.type
_entity_poly.pdbx_seq_one_letter_code
_entity_poly.pdbx_strand_id
1 'polypeptide(L)'
;MAGITKPQPQKGNESAAGEAVAASAYNGLTQQPGNACAPGSGQNAHANAADADDARGKPSTFANSAGAGCEHDADDARFMRRAIELAWRGAGWTNPNPLVGCVIVREGRVIGEGWHERYGQAHAERNALADCARRSGQGASGQPASPDDPAHGCAQGATAYVTLEPCCHTGKQPPCTEALIAAGIARVVVGSRDPNPLVAGKGCEALRAAGIRVDADVLRAACDELNSVFFHFITHKTPYVVAKWAMSADGKIACASGDARWITGPEARADVHELRHRLAAICVGIGTVLADDPLLTCRRDTPGSQPVRVVLDSRLRIPEDCALVRSCSEGAAALVVATCAPVADEASPEAAKAKRLASRGVEVLSVAPDAAG
;
A
#
# COMPACT_ATOMS: atom_id res chain seq x y z
N MET A 1 -7.70 54.97 -37.61
CA MET A 1 -7.10 54.60 -36.29
C MET A 1 -7.53 53.17 -35.98
N ALA A 2 -6.65 52.21 -36.23
CA ALA A 2 -6.91 50.79 -36.04
C ALA A 2 -6.21 50.37 -34.73
N GLY A 3 -6.99 49.91 -33.73
CA GLY A 3 -6.49 49.45 -32.44
C GLY A 3 -5.92 48.04 -32.54
N ILE A 4 -4.66 47.88 -32.17
CA ILE A 4 -3.96 46.62 -32.11
C ILE A 4 -4.22 46.01 -30.70
N THR A 5 -5.02 44.98 -30.62
CA THR A 5 -5.20 44.14 -29.42
C THR A 5 -4.06 43.11 -29.32
N LYS A 6 -3.30 43.13 -28.22
CA LYS A 6 -2.30 42.12 -27.89
C LYS A 6 -2.99 40.80 -27.49
N PRO A 7 -2.49 39.64 -27.92
CA PRO A 7 -3.00 38.36 -27.45
C PRO A 7 -2.50 38.10 -26.02
N GLN A 8 -3.40 37.57 -25.15
CA GLN A 8 -3.05 37.04 -23.83
C GLN A 8 -2.37 35.67 -23.97
N PRO A 9 -1.43 35.32 -23.09
CA PRO A 9 -0.79 33.98 -23.07
C PRO A 9 -1.79 32.91 -22.60
N GLN A 10 -1.95 31.87 -23.41
CA GLN A 10 -2.65 30.66 -23.03
C GLN A 10 -1.87 29.97 -21.92
N LYS A 11 -2.52 29.67 -20.79
CA LYS A 11 -1.98 28.82 -19.72
C LYS A 11 -1.87 27.40 -20.28
N GLY A 12 -0.65 26.91 -20.39
CA GLY A 12 -0.32 25.59 -20.87
C GLY A 12 -0.85 24.48 -19.95
N ASN A 13 -1.21 23.42 -20.60
CA ASN A 13 -1.81 22.20 -20.08
C ASN A 13 -0.69 21.27 -19.53
N GLU A 14 -0.05 21.64 -18.43
CA GLU A 14 1.05 20.86 -17.84
C GLU A 14 0.59 19.78 -16.84
N SER A 15 -0.71 19.72 -16.49
CA SER A 15 -1.19 18.75 -15.49
C SER A 15 -1.60 17.39 -16.07
N ALA A 16 -1.90 17.29 -17.35
CA ALA A 16 -2.45 16.06 -17.95
C ALA A 16 -1.40 14.95 -18.17
N ALA A 17 -0.13 15.28 -18.35
CA ALA A 17 0.92 14.31 -18.60
C ALA A 17 1.30 13.52 -17.34
N GLY A 18 1.31 14.17 -16.18
CA GLY A 18 1.61 13.51 -14.90
C GLY A 18 0.54 12.52 -14.42
N GLU A 19 -0.72 12.83 -14.70
CA GLU A 19 -1.84 11.94 -14.36
C GLU A 19 -1.93 10.72 -15.28
N ALA A 20 -1.57 10.85 -16.55
CA ALA A 20 -1.57 9.74 -17.51
C ALA A 20 -0.48 8.71 -17.21
N VAL A 21 0.70 9.12 -16.73
CA VAL A 21 1.80 8.22 -16.36
C VAL A 21 1.47 7.44 -15.10
N ALA A 22 0.86 8.08 -14.10
CA ALA A 22 0.40 7.40 -12.90
C ALA A 22 -0.73 6.40 -13.20
N ALA A 23 -1.63 6.72 -14.13
CA ALA A 23 -2.73 5.85 -14.53
C ALA A 23 -2.27 4.65 -15.37
N SER A 24 -1.24 4.80 -16.22
CA SER A 24 -0.71 3.71 -17.06
C SER A 24 0.04 2.67 -16.24
N ALA A 25 0.95 3.08 -15.36
CA ALA A 25 1.64 2.17 -14.44
C ALA A 25 0.64 1.46 -13.49
N TYR A 26 -0.47 2.13 -13.18
CA TYR A 26 -1.52 1.64 -12.31
C TYR A 26 -2.42 0.60 -12.99
N ASN A 27 -2.78 0.81 -14.27
CA ASN A 27 -3.60 -0.15 -15.03
C ASN A 27 -2.86 -1.46 -15.32
N GLY A 28 -1.53 -1.45 -15.46
CA GLY A 28 -0.73 -2.67 -15.61
C GLY A 28 -0.75 -3.57 -14.37
N LEU A 29 -0.91 -3.01 -13.17
CA LEU A 29 -0.97 -3.75 -11.91
C LEU A 29 -2.34 -4.46 -11.67
N THR A 30 -3.41 -4.06 -12.37
CA THR A 30 -4.76 -4.61 -12.19
C THR A 30 -5.08 -5.78 -13.12
N GLN A 31 -4.22 -6.12 -14.09
CA GLN A 31 -4.44 -7.18 -15.08
C GLN A 31 -3.53 -8.41 -14.90
N GLN A 32 -3.27 -8.84 -13.68
CA GLN A 32 -2.71 -10.18 -13.49
C GLN A 32 -3.84 -11.23 -13.57
N PRO A 33 -3.71 -12.26 -14.44
CA PRO A 33 -4.70 -13.32 -14.51
C PRO A 33 -4.73 -14.09 -13.19
N GLY A 34 -5.94 -14.25 -12.65
CA GLY A 34 -6.15 -15.05 -11.45
C GLY A 34 -5.68 -16.48 -11.67
N ASN A 35 -4.71 -16.94 -10.90
CA ASN A 35 -4.40 -18.36 -10.80
C ASN A 35 -5.60 -19.07 -10.19
N ALA A 36 -6.35 -19.75 -11.03
CA ALA A 36 -7.38 -20.69 -10.62
C ALA A 36 -6.71 -21.88 -9.93
N CYS A 37 -6.83 -21.96 -8.62
CA CYS A 37 -6.48 -23.14 -7.85
C CYS A 37 -7.62 -24.17 -8.00
N ALA A 38 -7.33 -25.28 -8.63
CA ALA A 38 -8.23 -26.44 -8.69
C ALA A 38 -8.36 -27.08 -7.29
N PRO A 39 -9.53 -27.65 -6.93
CA PRO A 39 -9.71 -28.28 -5.63
C PRO A 39 -9.09 -29.68 -5.61
N GLY A 40 -8.05 -29.86 -4.84
CA GLY A 40 -7.49 -31.16 -4.48
C GLY A 40 -8.08 -31.65 -3.15
N SER A 41 -8.81 -32.75 -3.21
CA SER A 41 -9.32 -33.53 -2.09
C SER A 41 -8.17 -34.22 -1.33
N GLY A 42 -8.17 -34.16 0.01
CA GLY A 42 -7.23 -34.93 0.81
C GLY A 42 -7.45 -34.74 2.32
N GLN A 43 -7.87 -35.78 2.97
CA GLN A 43 -8.32 -35.92 4.35
C GLN A 43 -7.20 -35.83 5.40
N ASN A 44 -7.59 -35.32 6.58
CA ASN A 44 -7.21 -35.67 7.94
C ASN A 44 -5.74 -35.90 8.36
N ALA A 45 -5.31 -35.12 9.35
CA ALA A 45 -4.86 -35.71 10.65
C ALA A 45 -4.66 -34.60 11.69
N HIS A 46 -5.24 -34.80 12.87
CA HIS A 46 -5.00 -34.05 14.10
C HIS A 46 -3.56 -34.26 14.59
N ALA A 47 -2.89 -33.17 14.98
CA ALA A 47 -1.86 -33.22 16.02
C ALA A 47 -1.80 -31.87 16.73
N ASN A 48 -2.10 -31.87 18.02
CA ASN A 48 -1.79 -30.82 18.97
C ASN A 48 -0.26 -30.66 19.09
N ALA A 49 0.24 -29.43 19.02
CA ALA A 49 1.52 -29.09 19.62
C ALA A 49 1.41 -27.67 20.19
N ALA A 50 1.73 -27.61 21.47
CA ALA A 50 1.75 -26.39 22.29
C ALA A 50 2.94 -25.50 21.96
N ASP A 51 2.75 -24.22 22.28
CA ASP A 51 3.74 -23.22 22.68
C ASP A 51 5.15 -23.26 22.07
N ALA A 52 5.41 -22.33 21.14
CA ALA A 52 6.75 -21.82 20.93
C ALA A 52 6.67 -20.29 20.82
N ASP A 53 7.21 -19.63 21.82
CA ASP A 53 7.51 -18.20 21.91
C ASP A 53 8.18 -17.71 20.60
N ASP A 54 7.51 -16.84 19.86
CA ASP A 54 8.11 -16.17 18.71
C ASP A 54 8.50 -14.74 19.06
N ALA A 55 9.74 -14.60 19.53
CA ALA A 55 10.40 -13.31 19.70
C ALA A 55 11.02 -12.88 18.37
N ARG A 56 10.24 -12.27 17.47
CA ARG A 56 10.77 -11.60 16.27
C ARG A 56 10.19 -10.20 16.07
N GLY A 57 11.08 -9.20 16.23
CA GLY A 57 10.91 -7.87 15.68
C GLY A 57 9.94 -6.97 16.41
N LYS A 58 10.18 -6.69 17.69
CA LYS A 58 9.53 -5.52 18.33
C LYS A 58 10.08 -4.24 17.71
N PRO A 59 9.21 -3.31 17.25
CA PRO A 59 9.65 -1.97 16.97
C PRO A 59 10.15 -1.32 18.26
N SER A 60 11.20 -0.52 18.15
CA SER A 60 11.87 0.19 19.23
C SER A 60 10.88 0.92 20.13
N THR A 61 11.12 0.85 21.42
CA THR A 61 10.42 1.58 22.48
C THR A 61 10.38 3.08 22.19
N PHE A 62 9.22 3.60 21.80
CA PHE A 62 9.00 5.04 21.70
C PHE A 62 8.76 5.63 23.09
N ALA A 63 9.63 6.55 23.49
CA ALA A 63 9.48 7.36 24.68
C ALA A 63 8.24 8.27 24.52
N ASN A 64 7.37 8.24 25.53
CA ASN A 64 6.22 9.13 25.69
C ASN A 64 6.67 10.60 25.72
N SER A 65 6.35 11.38 24.68
CA SER A 65 6.28 12.83 24.79
C SER A 65 4.85 13.19 25.17
N ALA A 66 4.60 13.47 26.44
CA ALA A 66 3.34 13.95 26.97
C ALA A 66 3.05 15.37 26.47
N GLY A 67 2.14 15.49 25.50
CA GLY A 67 1.46 16.73 25.13
C GLY A 67 0.03 16.68 25.67
N ALA A 68 -0.37 17.71 26.41
CA ALA A 68 -1.66 17.80 27.10
C ALA A 68 -2.86 17.70 26.14
N GLY A 69 -3.74 16.71 26.38
CA GLY A 69 -5.03 16.56 25.70
C GLY A 69 -5.65 15.20 25.95
N CYS A 70 -6.79 15.16 26.62
CA CYS A 70 -7.70 14.04 26.88
C CYS A 70 -7.01 12.71 27.24
N GLU A 71 -7.09 12.34 28.50
CA GLU A 71 -6.83 10.97 28.95
C GLU A 71 -7.80 10.04 28.22
N HIS A 72 -7.36 9.46 27.11
CA HIS A 72 -8.08 8.34 26.49
C HIS A 72 -8.03 7.17 27.48
N ASP A 73 -9.17 6.56 27.72
CA ASP A 73 -9.27 5.37 28.53
C ASP A 73 -8.20 4.35 28.09
N ALA A 74 -7.54 3.70 29.04
CA ALA A 74 -6.54 2.66 28.78
C ALA A 74 -7.08 1.55 27.86
N ASP A 75 -8.39 1.30 27.92
CA ASP A 75 -9.08 0.36 27.03
C ASP A 75 -9.18 0.87 25.60
N ASP A 76 -9.42 2.15 25.34
CA ASP A 76 -9.43 2.72 24.00
C ASP A 76 -8.07 2.55 23.33
N ALA A 77 -6.99 2.83 24.07
CA ALA A 77 -5.64 2.64 23.56
C ALA A 77 -5.32 1.16 23.29
N ARG A 78 -5.82 0.23 24.10
CA ARG A 78 -5.65 -1.22 23.91
C ARG A 78 -6.29 -1.70 22.62
N PHE A 79 -7.56 -1.34 22.40
CA PHE A 79 -8.29 -1.78 21.20
C PHE A 79 -7.79 -1.08 19.93
N MET A 80 -7.34 0.18 20.03
CA MET A 80 -6.72 0.86 18.90
C MET A 80 -5.37 0.22 18.53
N ARG A 81 -4.52 -0.19 19.49
CA ARG A 81 -3.30 -0.96 19.18
C ARG A 81 -3.64 -2.26 18.45
N ARG A 82 -4.71 -2.94 18.87
CA ARG A 82 -5.16 -4.14 18.17
C ARG A 82 -5.61 -3.84 16.74
N ALA A 83 -6.32 -2.74 16.50
CA ALA A 83 -6.69 -2.31 15.15
C ALA A 83 -5.44 -2.00 14.29
N ILE A 84 -4.40 -1.38 14.86
CA ILE A 84 -3.10 -1.13 14.18
C ILE A 84 -2.42 -2.45 13.80
N GLU A 85 -2.37 -3.43 14.71
CA GLU A 85 -1.83 -4.77 14.41
C GLU A 85 -2.54 -5.45 13.24
N LEU A 86 -3.86 -5.35 13.20
CA LEU A 86 -4.67 -5.89 12.09
C LEU A 86 -4.38 -5.16 10.79
N ALA A 87 -4.27 -3.83 10.81
CA ALA A 87 -3.98 -3.04 9.64
C ALA A 87 -2.67 -3.46 8.94
N TRP A 88 -1.63 -3.79 9.71
CA TRP A 88 -0.35 -4.27 9.19
C TRP A 88 -0.45 -5.55 8.36
N ARG A 89 -1.50 -6.36 8.53
CA ARG A 89 -1.74 -7.57 7.71
C ARG A 89 -2.05 -7.25 6.24
N GLY A 90 -2.54 -6.04 5.97
CA GLY A 90 -2.80 -5.54 4.62
C GLY A 90 -1.55 -4.98 3.91
N ALA A 91 -0.42 -4.86 4.63
CA ALA A 91 0.80 -4.27 4.07
C ALA A 91 1.21 -4.96 2.77
N GLY A 92 1.58 -4.16 1.75
CA GLY A 92 1.97 -4.64 0.43
C GLY A 92 0.81 -5.07 -0.49
N TRP A 93 -0.40 -5.29 0.04
CA TRP A 93 -1.56 -5.74 -0.74
C TRP A 93 -2.60 -4.66 -1.02
N THR A 94 -2.60 -3.60 -0.21
CA THR A 94 -3.61 -2.53 -0.30
C THR A 94 -3.21 -1.38 -1.22
N ASN A 95 -1.93 -1.28 -1.61
CA ASN A 95 -1.46 -0.18 -2.45
C ASN A 95 -2.37 0.07 -3.67
N PRO A 96 -2.74 1.33 -3.93
CA PRO A 96 -2.36 2.58 -3.28
C PRO A 96 -3.25 3.00 -2.09
N ASN A 97 -4.21 2.15 -1.68
CA ASN A 97 -5.09 2.43 -0.56
C ASN A 97 -4.32 2.41 0.78
N PRO A 98 -4.81 3.13 1.80
CA PRO A 98 -4.22 3.12 3.13
C PRO A 98 -4.38 1.76 3.81
N LEU A 99 -3.51 1.51 4.78
CA LEU A 99 -3.65 0.42 5.73
C LEU A 99 -4.69 0.80 6.77
N VAL A 100 -5.76 0.02 6.87
CA VAL A 100 -6.83 0.25 7.84
C VAL A 100 -7.14 -1.03 8.58
N GLY A 101 -7.29 -0.93 9.88
CA GLY A 101 -7.77 -1.98 10.76
C GLY A 101 -8.98 -1.52 11.55
N CYS A 102 -9.87 -2.45 11.85
CA CYS A 102 -11.08 -2.19 12.63
C CYS A 102 -11.30 -3.29 13.66
N VAL A 103 -11.63 -2.88 14.90
CA VAL A 103 -12.02 -3.78 15.99
C VAL A 103 -13.37 -3.34 16.53
N ILE A 104 -14.33 -4.26 16.63
CA ILE A 104 -15.66 -4.01 17.19
C ILE A 104 -15.73 -4.62 18.58
N VAL A 105 -16.10 -3.81 19.56
CA VAL A 105 -16.10 -4.17 20.98
C VAL A 105 -17.47 -3.92 21.60
N ARG A 106 -17.97 -4.87 22.38
CA ARG A 106 -19.15 -4.72 23.22
C ARG A 106 -18.85 -5.26 24.61
N GLU A 107 -19.15 -4.47 25.64
CA GLU A 107 -18.91 -4.83 27.06
C GLU A 107 -17.47 -5.28 27.34
N GLY A 108 -16.49 -4.56 26.77
CA GLY A 108 -15.07 -4.85 26.92
C GLY A 108 -14.56 -6.09 26.18
N ARG A 109 -15.41 -6.77 25.39
CA ARG A 109 -15.07 -7.96 24.60
C ARG A 109 -15.02 -7.66 23.12
N VAL A 110 -14.00 -8.15 22.44
CA VAL A 110 -13.89 -8.08 20.97
C VAL A 110 -14.92 -9.05 20.36
N ILE A 111 -15.86 -8.51 19.59
CA ILE A 111 -16.91 -9.26 18.89
C ILE A 111 -16.72 -9.31 17.37
N GLY A 112 -15.82 -8.49 16.80
CA GLY A 112 -15.46 -8.53 15.39
C GLY A 112 -14.12 -7.87 15.14
N GLU A 113 -13.36 -8.39 14.20
CA GLU A 113 -12.07 -7.87 13.77
C GLU A 113 -11.99 -7.87 12.24
N GLY A 114 -11.35 -6.84 11.67
CA GLY A 114 -11.16 -6.75 10.23
C GLY A 114 -10.03 -5.79 9.86
N TRP A 115 -9.51 -5.97 8.68
CA TRP A 115 -8.55 -5.04 8.08
C TRP A 115 -8.82 -4.93 6.58
N HIS A 116 -8.30 -3.90 5.96
CA HIS A 116 -8.32 -3.81 4.49
C HIS A 116 -7.31 -4.81 3.93
N GLU A 117 -7.79 -5.88 3.33
CA GLU A 117 -6.94 -7.01 2.93
C GLU A 117 -6.21 -6.76 1.62
N ARG A 118 -6.93 -6.24 0.61
CA ARG A 118 -6.39 -6.01 -0.74
C ARG A 118 -7.09 -4.83 -1.41
N TYR A 119 -6.36 -4.14 -2.28
CA TYR A 119 -6.91 -3.11 -3.13
C TYR A 119 -8.17 -3.56 -3.88
N GLY A 120 -9.22 -2.74 -3.82
CA GLY A 120 -10.51 -2.99 -4.47
C GLY A 120 -11.45 -3.92 -3.71
N GLN A 121 -11.01 -4.59 -2.64
CA GLN A 121 -11.84 -5.42 -1.78
C GLN A 121 -12.47 -4.60 -0.64
N ALA A 122 -13.26 -5.28 0.22
CA ALA A 122 -13.94 -4.67 1.35
C ALA A 122 -12.96 -3.93 2.29
N HIS A 123 -13.43 -2.82 2.83
CA HIS A 123 -12.67 -2.05 3.83
C HIS A 123 -12.72 -2.72 5.19
N ALA A 124 -11.85 -2.28 6.10
CA ALA A 124 -11.66 -2.87 7.42
C ALA A 124 -12.95 -2.95 8.24
N GLU A 125 -13.77 -1.90 8.19
CA GLU A 125 -15.03 -1.80 8.93
C GLU A 125 -16.02 -2.88 8.46
N ARG A 126 -16.16 -3.06 7.14
CA ARG A 126 -17.02 -4.09 6.56
C ARG A 126 -16.54 -5.50 6.89
N ASN A 127 -15.22 -5.73 6.85
CA ASN A 127 -14.62 -7.00 7.24
C ASN A 127 -14.85 -7.28 8.74
N ALA A 128 -14.74 -6.27 9.61
CA ALA A 128 -15.01 -6.41 11.05
C ALA A 128 -16.49 -6.70 11.34
N LEU A 129 -17.41 -6.06 10.61
CA LEU A 129 -18.84 -6.35 10.71
C LEU A 129 -19.17 -7.76 10.24
N ALA A 130 -18.58 -8.21 9.13
CA ALA A 130 -18.74 -9.58 8.64
C ALA A 130 -18.17 -10.61 9.62
N ASP A 131 -17.06 -10.32 10.30
CA ASP A 131 -16.52 -11.19 11.34
C ASP A 131 -17.43 -11.23 12.57
N CYS A 132 -18.01 -10.09 12.96
CA CYS A 132 -19.01 -10.02 14.02
C CYS A 132 -20.22 -10.93 13.73
N ALA A 133 -20.74 -10.88 12.51
CA ALA A 133 -21.85 -11.73 12.08
C ALA A 133 -21.50 -13.23 12.16
N ARG A 134 -20.31 -13.59 11.68
CA ARG A 134 -19.83 -14.98 11.76
C ARG A 134 -19.72 -15.49 13.20
N ARG A 135 -19.13 -14.68 14.10
CA ARG A 135 -18.94 -15.04 15.52
C ARG A 135 -20.26 -15.15 16.28
N SER A 136 -21.29 -14.39 15.87
CA SER A 136 -22.63 -14.44 16.51
C SER A 136 -23.49 -15.62 16.02
N GLY A 137 -23.03 -16.43 15.08
CA GLY A 137 -23.78 -17.53 14.51
C GLY A 137 -24.89 -17.11 13.52
N GLN A 138 -25.00 -15.82 13.20
CA GLN A 138 -25.98 -15.30 12.24
C GLN A 138 -25.61 -15.55 10.78
N GLY A 139 -24.43 -16.16 10.52
CA GLY A 139 -23.94 -16.54 9.19
C GLY A 139 -23.98 -18.04 8.88
N ALA A 140 -24.77 -18.86 9.62
CA ALA A 140 -24.75 -20.33 9.53
C ALA A 140 -25.37 -20.91 8.25
N SER A 141 -25.79 -20.09 7.27
CA SER A 141 -26.37 -20.58 6.00
C SER A 141 -25.32 -20.85 4.90
N GLY A 142 -24.02 -20.83 5.21
CA GLY A 142 -22.97 -21.18 4.23
C GLY A 142 -22.81 -20.22 3.04
N GLN A 143 -23.62 -19.18 2.93
CA GLN A 143 -23.42 -18.08 2.02
C GLN A 143 -22.60 -16.98 2.74
N PRO A 144 -21.55 -16.42 2.09
CA PRO A 144 -20.93 -15.21 2.62
C PRO A 144 -22.04 -14.16 2.76
N ALA A 145 -22.18 -13.59 3.97
CA ALA A 145 -23.09 -12.47 4.18
C ALA A 145 -22.80 -11.44 3.07
N SER A 146 -23.84 -11.02 2.35
CA SER A 146 -23.70 -10.00 1.32
C SER A 146 -22.99 -8.81 1.94
N PRO A 147 -22.04 -8.14 1.25
CA PRO A 147 -21.45 -6.89 1.73
C PRO A 147 -22.49 -5.80 2.05
N ASP A 148 -23.71 -6.00 1.51
CA ASP A 148 -24.86 -5.10 1.67
C ASP A 148 -25.83 -5.54 2.77
N ASP A 149 -25.61 -6.73 3.38
CA ASP A 149 -26.41 -7.17 4.52
C ASP A 149 -25.71 -6.68 5.81
N PRO A 150 -26.13 -5.54 6.39
CA PRO A 150 -25.61 -5.12 7.68
C PRO A 150 -25.88 -6.26 8.64
N ALA A 151 -24.88 -6.72 9.36
CA ALA A 151 -24.96 -7.80 10.34
C ALA A 151 -26.05 -7.42 11.37
N HIS A 152 -27.31 -7.73 11.03
CA HIS A 152 -28.49 -7.30 11.76
C HIS A 152 -28.36 -7.70 13.24
N GLY A 153 -28.09 -6.70 14.11
CA GLY A 153 -28.07 -6.83 15.53
C GLY A 153 -26.78 -7.30 16.20
N CYS A 154 -25.83 -7.93 15.50
CA CYS A 154 -24.61 -8.41 16.17
C CYS A 154 -23.71 -7.29 16.69
N ALA A 155 -23.68 -6.14 16.00
CA ALA A 155 -22.89 -4.97 16.39
C ALA A 155 -23.72 -3.86 17.07
N GLN A 156 -25.00 -4.07 17.29
CA GLN A 156 -25.89 -3.10 17.92
C GLN A 156 -25.38 -2.64 19.29
N GLY A 157 -25.24 -1.33 19.47
CA GLY A 157 -24.77 -0.73 20.71
C GLY A 157 -23.27 -0.87 20.98
N ALA A 158 -22.51 -1.47 20.05
CA ALA A 158 -21.06 -1.69 20.19
C ALA A 158 -20.24 -0.42 19.89
N THR A 159 -18.95 -0.47 20.24
CA THR A 159 -17.93 0.52 19.88
C THR A 159 -17.06 -0.03 18.75
N ALA A 160 -16.85 0.73 17.68
CA ALA A 160 -15.91 0.42 16.63
C ALA A 160 -14.63 1.27 16.77
N TYR A 161 -13.47 0.63 16.78
CA TYR A 161 -12.15 1.25 16.79
C TYR A 161 -11.57 1.14 15.39
N VAL A 162 -11.29 2.26 14.73
CA VAL A 162 -10.81 2.30 13.34
C VAL A 162 -9.55 3.16 13.26
N THR A 163 -8.50 2.63 12.66
CA THR A 163 -7.20 3.32 12.59
C THR A 163 -7.21 4.57 11.73
N LEU A 164 -8.16 4.70 10.80
CA LEU A 164 -8.33 5.84 9.90
C LEU A 164 -9.80 6.24 9.84
N GLU A 165 -10.08 7.52 9.63
CA GLU A 165 -11.44 8.05 9.47
C GLU A 165 -12.25 7.26 8.44
N PRO A 166 -13.44 6.74 8.81
CA PRO A 166 -14.30 5.98 7.90
C PRO A 166 -14.72 6.79 6.68
N CYS A 167 -14.63 6.20 5.50
CA CYS A 167 -15.00 6.87 4.27
C CYS A 167 -16.52 7.15 4.19
N CYS A 168 -16.87 8.34 3.67
CA CYS A 168 -18.25 8.82 3.51
C CYS A 168 -18.65 9.00 2.03
N HIS A 169 -17.83 8.56 1.08
CA HIS A 169 -18.09 8.65 -0.35
C HIS A 169 -18.09 7.27 -0.99
N THR A 170 -18.85 7.11 -2.06
CA THR A 170 -18.86 5.89 -2.86
C THR A 170 -17.66 5.91 -3.80
N GLY A 171 -16.74 4.96 -3.59
CA GLY A 171 -15.62 4.68 -4.47
C GLY A 171 -15.85 3.33 -5.18
N LYS A 172 -14.84 2.43 -5.11
CA LYS A 172 -15.01 1.03 -5.54
C LYS A 172 -15.91 0.23 -4.57
N GLN A 173 -16.05 0.72 -3.34
CA GLN A 173 -16.91 0.17 -2.31
C GLN A 173 -17.91 1.23 -1.83
N PRO A 174 -19.10 0.82 -1.33
CA PRO A 174 -20.02 1.73 -0.67
C PRO A 174 -19.41 2.34 0.61
N PRO A 175 -19.89 3.52 1.08
CA PRO A 175 -19.34 4.20 2.25
C PRO A 175 -19.30 3.32 3.51
N CYS A 176 -18.20 3.36 4.25
CA CYS A 176 -18.10 2.64 5.52
C CYS A 176 -18.94 3.28 6.63
N THR A 177 -19.17 4.61 6.56
CA THR A 177 -20.08 5.31 7.48
C THR A 177 -21.49 4.73 7.42
N GLU A 178 -22.02 4.45 6.24
CA GLU A 178 -23.34 3.83 6.06
C GLU A 178 -23.40 2.43 6.68
N ALA A 179 -22.35 1.63 6.49
CA ALA A 179 -22.29 0.28 7.06
C ALA A 179 -22.28 0.31 8.59
N LEU A 180 -21.53 1.23 9.21
CA LEU A 180 -21.47 1.39 10.67
C LEU A 180 -22.82 1.89 11.23
N ILE A 181 -23.47 2.84 10.55
CA ILE A 181 -24.80 3.35 10.92
C ILE A 181 -25.84 2.22 10.85
N ALA A 182 -25.90 1.50 9.74
CA ALA A 182 -26.84 0.40 9.51
C ALA A 182 -26.65 -0.75 10.51
N ALA A 183 -25.41 -1.00 10.95
CA ALA A 183 -25.09 -2.00 11.96
C ALA A 183 -25.45 -1.58 13.40
N GLY A 184 -25.91 -0.33 13.61
CA GLY A 184 -26.31 0.19 14.91
C GLY A 184 -25.16 0.39 15.89
N ILE A 185 -23.95 0.70 15.37
CA ILE A 185 -22.80 1.07 16.21
C ILE A 185 -23.16 2.32 17.04
N ALA A 186 -22.90 2.29 18.35
CA ALA A 186 -23.21 3.41 19.24
C ALA A 186 -22.03 4.40 19.37
N ARG A 187 -20.79 3.93 19.20
CA ARG A 187 -19.58 4.75 19.35
C ARG A 187 -18.54 4.35 18.31
N VAL A 188 -17.88 5.33 17.70
CA VAL A 188 -16.72 5.12 16.83
C VAL A 188 -15.51 5.86 17.40
N VAL A 189 -14.42 5.14 17.58
CA VAL A 189 -13.13 5.66 18.03
C VAL A 189 -12.19 5.64 16.82
N VAL A 190 -11.70 6.82 16.44
CA VAL A 190 -10.89 7.03 15.22
C VAL A 190 -9.44 7.31 15.62
N GLY A 191 -8.48 6.63 14.98
CA GLY A 191 -7.05 6.86 15.18
C GLY A 191 -6.57 8.13 14.48
N SER A 192 -6.50 8.11 13.18
CA SER A 192 -6.11 9.26 12.34
C SER A 192 -7.28 9.82 11.56
N ARG A 193 -7.25 11.13 11.33
CA ARG A 193 -8.14 11.77 10.35
C ARG A 193 -7.59 11.57 8.94
N ASP A 194 -8.47 11.39 7.98
CA ASP A 194 -8.04 11.27 6.58
C ASP A 194 -7.62 12.65 6.06
N PRO A 195 -6.38 12.84 5.57
CA PRO A 195 -5.93 14.11 5.00
C PRO A 195 -6.52 14.38 3.62
N ASN A 196 -7.21 13.42 3.01
CA ASN A 196 -7.84 13.59 1.71
C ASN A 196 -8.98 14.61 1.80
N PRO A 197 -8.94 15.75 1.05
CA PRO A 197 -9.99 16.77 1.10
C PRO A 197 -11.40 16.26 0.78
N LEU A 198 -11.51 15.12 0.11
CA LEU A 198 -12.81 14.49 -0.17
C LEU A 198 -13.42 13.84 1.07
N VAL A 199 -12.60 13.43 2.03
CA VAL A 199 -13.00 12.74 3.28
C VAL A 199 -12.88 13.66 4.48
N ALA A 200 -11.73 14.23 4.72
CA ALA A 200 -11.27 15.13 5.78
C ALA A 200 -12.38 15.65 6.74
N GLY A 201 -12.66 14.92 7.81
CA GLY A 201 -13.68 15.27 8.82
C GLY A 201 -15.12 14.88 8.47
N LYS A 202 -15.45 14.70 7.20
CA LYS A 202 -16.83 14.42 6.75
C LYS A 202 -17.34 13.05 7.19
N GLY A 203 -16.46 12.06 7.31
CA GLY A 203 -16.81 10.75 7.84
C GLY A 203 -17.23 10.82 9.29
N CYS A 204 -16.45 11.52 10.12
CA CYS A 204 -16.78 11.76 11.51
C CYS A 204 -18.06 12.60 11.68
N GLU A 205 -18.26 13.62 10.83
CA GLU A 205 -19.46 14.44 10.81
C GLU A 205 -20.72 13.63 10.45
N ALA A 206 -20.66 12.80 9.41
CA ALA A 206 -21.76 11.94 9.01
C ALA A 206 -22.17 10.96 10.11
N LEU A 207 -21.21 10.36 10.82
CA LEU A 207 -21.48 9.49 11.96
C LEU A 207 -22.15 10.25 13.13
N ARG A 208 -21.67 11.46 13.47
CA ARG A 208 -22.29 12.30 14.49
C ARG A 208 -23.70 12.74 14.12
N ALA A 209 -23.92 13.11 12.86
CA ALA A 209 -25.25 13.47 12.35
C ALA A 209 -26.25 12.32 12.45
N ALA A 210 -25.78 11.06 12.37
CA ALA A 210 -26.58 9.86 12.59
C ALA A 210 -26.75 9.48 14.08
N GLY A 211 -26.28 10.32 15.02
CA GLY A 211 -26.41 10.09 16.47
C GLY A 211 -25.32 9.18 17.06
N ILE A 212 -24.28 8.83 16.33
CA ILE A 212 -23.17 8.02 16.82
C ILE A 212 -22.16 8.92 17.56
N ARG A 213 -21.72 8.50 18.74
CA ARG A 213 -20.62 9.17 19.44
C ARG A 213 -19.31 8.93 18.68
N VAL A 214 -18.55 10.00 18.40
CA VAL A 214 -17.26 9.90 17.70
C VAL A 214 -16.16 10.56 18.52
N ASP A 215 -15.20 9.76 18.98
CA ASP A 215 -13.97 10.17 19.63
C ASP A 215 -12.81 10.00 18.64
N ALA A 216 -12.05 11.05 18.36
CA ALA A 216 -10.98 11.04 17.36
C ALA A 216 -9.60 11.25 18.01
N ASP A 217 -8.57 11.02 17.20
CA ASP A 217 -7.16 11.25 17.53
C ASP A 217 -6.60 10.27 18.61
N VAL A 218 -7.20 9.07 18.77
CA VAL A 218 -6.72 8.04 19.71
C VAL A 218 -5.53 7.32 19.11
N LEU A 219 -4.37 7.37 19.76
CA LEU A 219 -3.07 6.91 19.27
C LEU A 219 -2.72 7.47 17.89
N ARG A 220 -3.09 8.73 17.65
CA ARG A 220 -2.96 9.37 16.34
C ARG A 220 -1.56 9.21 15.74
N ALA A 221 -0.50 9.48 16.49
CA ALA A 221 0.87 9.38 15.97
C ALA A 221 1.20 7.98 15.41
N ALA A 222 0.77 6.91 16.10
CA ALA A 222 0.98 5.55 15.64
C ALA A 222 0.12 5.22 14.39
N CYS A 223 -1.09 5.76 14.30
CA CYS A 223 -1.96 5.61 13.14
C CYS A 223 -1.47 6.45 11.93
N ASP A 224 -0.90 7.65 12.17
CA ASP A 224 -0.27 8.47 11.12
C ASP A 224 0.98 7.76 10.56
N GLU A 225 1.82 7.16 11.42
CA GLU A 225 3.00 6.39 11.02
C GLU A 225 2.62 5.19 10.15
N LEU A 226 1.55 4.46 10.50
CA LEU A 226 0.99 3.35 9.73
C LEU A 226 0.74 3.74 8.27
N ASN A 227 0.31 4.97 8.02
CA ASN A 227 -0.11 5.46 6.72
C ASN A 227 0.77 6.60 6.15
N SER A 228 2.02 6.72 6.61
CA SER A 228 2.94 7.79 6.20
C SER A 228 3.09 7.90 4.67
N VAL A 229 3.16 6.77 3.95
CA VAL A 229 3.25 6.73 2.48
C VAL A 229 1.99 7.29 1.83
N PHE A 230 0.82 6.85 2.28
CA PHE A 230 -0.47 7.31 1.78
C PHE A 230 -0.68 8.80 2.06
N PHE A 231 -0.41 9.24 3.29
CA PHE A 231 -0.55 10.63 3.71
C PHE A 231 0.36 11.57 2.92
N HIS A 232 1.62 11.17 2.72
CA HIS A 232 2.53 11.94 1.87
C HIS A 232 1.96 12.13 0.46
N PHE A 233 1.55 11.04 -0.19
CA PHE A 233 1.03 11.10 -1.55
C PHE A 233 -0.25 11.93 -1.67
N ILE A 234 -1.19 11.77 -0.74
CA ILE A 234 -2.47 12.51 -0.78
C ILE A 234 -2.26 14.02 -0.60
N THR A 235 -1.30 14.42 0.24
CA THR A 235 -1.03 15.83 0.54
C THR A 235 -0.12 16.50 -0.48
N HIS A 236 0.94 15.82 -0.95
CA HIS A 236 1.98 16.41 -1.79
C HIS A 236 1.87 16.04 -3.27
N LYS A 237 1.15 14.96 -3.60
CA LYS A 237 1.04 14.40 -4.98
C LYS A 237 2.39 14.00 -5.58
N THR A 238 3.36 13.70 -4.73
CA THR A 238 4.68 13.20 -5.09
C THR A 238 4.91 11.83 -4.48
N PRO A 239 5.76 10.97 -5.06
CA PRO A 239 6.10 9.70 -4.47
C PRO A 239 6.76 9.85 -3.09
N TYR A 240 6.42 8.97 -2.14
CA TYR A 240 7.16 8.81 -0.91
C TYR A 240 8.40 7.97 -1.21
N VAL A 241 9.59 8.58 -1.07
CA VAL A 241 10.86 7.95 -1.43
C VAL A 241 11.58 7.43 -0.20
N VAL A 242 11.88 6.14 -0.20
CA VAL A 242 12.73 5.48 0.81
C VAL A 242 14.08 5.21 0.19
N ALA A 243 15.12 5.91 0.64
CA ALA A 243 16.50 5.65 0.24
C ALA A 243 17.06 4.47 1.06
N LYS A 244 17.56 3.44 0.36
CA LYS A 244 18.16 2.24 0.98
C LYS A 244 19.52 1.96 0.35
N TRP A 245 20.53 1.84 1.18
CA TRP A 245 21.87 1.39 0.77
C TRP A 245 22.44 0.41 1.78
N ALA A 246 23.44 -0.39 1.36
CA ALA A 246 24.27 -1.20 2.23
C ALA A 246 25.72 -0.67 2.15
N MET A 247 26.33 -0.44 3.30
CA MET A 247 27.70 0.04 3.37
C MET A 247 28.42 -0.58 4.57
N SER A 248 29.75 -0.66 4.48
CA SER A 248 30.62 -0.99 5.61
C SER A 248 30.66 0.14 6.64
N ALA A 249 31.25 -0.11 7.81
CA ALA A 249 31.34 0.88 8.89
C ALA A 249 32.13 2.17 8.47
N ASP A 250 33.04 2.04 7.52
CA ASP A 250 33.78 3.15 6.92
C ASP A 250 33.10 3.75 5.65
N GLY A 251 31.83 3.41 5.42
CA GLY A 251 31.00 3.99 4.34
C GLY A 251 31.27 3.46 2.93
N LYS A 252 31.92 2.29 2.78
CA LYS A 252 32.16 1.70 1.46
C LYS A 252 31.02 0.79 1.02
N ILE A 253 30.64 0.88 -0.24
CA ILE A 253 29.57 0.07 -0.86
C ILE A 253 30.09 -1.15 -1.62
N ALA A 254 31.40 -1.22 -1.85
CA ALA A 254 32.10 -2.35 -2.48
C ALA A 254 33.59 -2.34 -2.09
N CYS A 255 34.26 -3.48 -2.25
CA CYS A 255 35.72 -3.58 -2.20
C CYS A 255 36.39 -2.88 -3.41
N ALA A 256 37.71 -2.69 -3.36
CA ALA A 256 38.47 -2.15 -4.49
C ALA A 256 38.38 -3.06 -5.75
N SER A 257 38.15 -4.36 -5.56
CA SER A 257 37.88 -5.33 -6.64
C SER A 257 36.48 -5.22 -7.27
N GLY A 258 35.59 -4.37 -6.70
CA GLY A 258 34.17 -4.29 -7.12
C GLY A 258 33.27 -5.31 -6.41
N ASP A 259 33.80 -6.22 -5.59
CA ASP A 259 32.98 -7.19 -4.86
C ASP A 259 32.20 -6.49 -3.72
N ALA A 260 30.86 -6.71 -3.70
CA ALA A 260 29.92 -6.17 -2.73
C ALA A 260 29.11 -7.26 -1.99
N ARG A 261 29.39 -8.53 -2.20
CA ARG A 261 28.63 -9.65 -1.64
C ARG A 261 29.40 -10.37 -0.55
N TRP A 262 28.97 -10.32 0.75
CA TRP A 262 27.79 -9.64 1.29
C TRP A 262 28.25 -8.64 2.35
N ILE A 263 27.80 -7.38 2.25
CA ILE A 263 28.12 -6.34 3.25
C ILE A 263 27.22 -6.49 4.48
N THR A 264 25.98 -6.91 4.29
CA THR A 264 24.98 -7.05 5.36
C THR A 264 24.58 -8.50 5.60
N GLY A 265 24.18 -8.82 6.83
CA GLY A 265 23.73 -10.14 7.27
C GLY A 265 22.41 -10.60 6.63
N PRO A 266 22.01 -11.86 6.84
CA PRO A 266 20.78 -12.42 6.29
C PRO A 266 19.53 -11.71 6.79
N GLU A 267 19.48 -11.28 8.07
CA GLU A 267 18.36 -10.56 8.65
C GLU A 267 18.13 -9.23 7.94
N ALA A 268 19.17 -8.43 7.73
CA ALA A 268 19.07 -7.15 7.01
C ALA A 268 18.64 -7.35 5.55
N ARG A 269 19.01 -8.46 4.92
CA ARG A 269 18.53 -8.80 3.57
C ARG A 269 17.07 -9.24 3.57
N ALA A 270 16.59 -9.91 4.63
CA ALA A 270 15.18 -10.22 4.81
C ALA A 270 14.34 -8.94 4.93
N ASP A 271 14.80 -7.94 5.69
CA ASP A 271 14.16 -6.62 5.79
C ASP A 271 14.04 -5.90 4.44
N VAL A 272 15.05 -6.04 3.57
CA VAL A 272 14.98 -5.50 2.21
C VAL A 272 13.87 -6.18 1.39
N HIS A 273 13.66 -7.47 1.56
CA HIS A 273 12.54 -8.18 0.92
C HIS A 273 11.20 -7.76 1.49
N GLU A 274 11.13 -7.43 2.79
CA GLU A 274 9.94 -6.83 3.40
C GLU A 274 9.64 -5.45 2.83
N LEU A 275 10.64 -4.58 2.66
CA LEU A 275 10.46 -3.29 1.99
C LEU A 275 9.96 -3.46 0.55
N ARG A 276 10.51 -4.42 -0.20
CA ARG A 276 10.05 -4.72 -1.56
C ARG A 276 8.60 -5.22 -1.62
N HIS A 277 8.14 -5.90 -0.57
CA HIS A 277 6.75 -6.30 -0.43
C HIS A 277 5.84 -5.10 -0.17
N ARG A 278 6.27 -4.20 0.73
CA ARG A 278 5.44 -3.08 1.21
C ARG A 278 5.34 -1.91 0.25
N LEU A 279 6.42 -1.63 -0.50
CA LEU A 279 6.52 -0.48 -1.39
C LEU A 279 6.08 -0.85 -2.81
N ALA A 280 5.41 0.09 -3.49
CA ALA A 280 4.85 -0.13 -4.82
C ALA A 280 5.93 -0.31 -5.90
N ALA A 281 7.11 0.29 -5.73
CA ALA A 281 8.20 0.21 -6.71
C ALA A 281 9.56 0.12 -6.03
N ILE A 282 10.53 -0.47 -6.75
CA ILE A 282 11.96 -0.41 -6.46
C ILE A 282 12.68 0.23 -7.64
N CYS A 283 13.49 1.28 -7.35
CA CYS A 283 14.19 2.04 -8.36
C CYS A 283 15.71 1.90 -8.19
N VAL A 284 16.41 1.67 -9.30
CA VAL A 284 17.89 1.64 -9.35
C VAL A 284 18.41 2.38 -10.58
N GLY A 285 19.63 2.91 -10.49
CA GLY A 285 20.34 3.41 -11.66
C GLY A 285 20.87 2.27 -12.53
N ILE A 286 21.10 2.54 -13.80
CA ILE A 286 21.65 1.56 -14.75
C ILE A 286 23.02 0.99 -14.31
N GLY A 287 23.82 1.77 -13.58
CA GLY A 287 25.10 1.29 -13.01
C GLY A 287 24.95 0.04 -12.16
N THR A 288 23.89 -0.03 -11.32
CA THR A 288 23.58 -1.22 -10.51
C THR A 288 23.23 -2.43 -11.37
N VAL A 289 22.49 -2.23 -12.47
CA VAL A 289 22.12 -3.32 -13.37
C VAL A 289 23.37 -3.89 -14.07
N LEU A 290 24.26 -3.01 -14.53
CA LEU A 290 25.47 -3.41 -15.21
C LEU A 290 26.50 -4.09 -14.30
N ALA A 291 26.54 -3.70 -13.00
CA ALA A 291 27.49 -4.26 -12.02
C ALA A 291 27.00 -5.58 -11.43
N ASP A 292 25.69 -5.67 -11.09
CA ASP A 292 25.17 -6.74 -10.22
C ASP A 292 24.25 -7.74 -10.94
N ASP A 293 23.77 -7.43 -12.16
CA ASP A 293 22.71 -8.17 -12.88
C ASP A 293 21.56 -8.62 -11.95
N PRO A 294 20.90 -7.70 -11.22
CA PRO A 294 19.97 -8.04 -10.15
C PRO A 294 18.61 -8.44 -10.70
N LEU A 295 17.85 -9.22 -9.92
CA LEU A 295 16.43 -9.51 -10.20
C LEU A 295 15.47 -8.45 -9.66
N LEU A 296 15.81 -7.78 -8.56
CA LEU A 296 15.00 -6.80 -7.83
C LEU A 296 13.60 -7.30 -7.38
N THR A 297 13.34 -8.58 -7.45
CA THR A 297 12.09 -9.21 -7.02
C THR A 297 11.99 -9.32 -5.50
N CYS A 298 10.76 -9.35 -4.99
CA CYS A 298 10.46 -9.72 -3.62
C CYS A 298 10.54 -11.25 -3.48
N ARG A 299 11.42 -11.73 -2.60
CA ARG A 299 11.61 -13.17 -2.29
C ARG A 299 11.55 -13.33 -0.79
N ARG A 300 10.37 -13.68 -0.28
CA ARG A 300 10.06 -13.93 1.14
C ARG A 300 9.70 -15.39 1.30
N ASP A 301 9.80 -15.90 2.51
CA ASP A 301 9.33 -17.25 2.85
C ASP A 301 7.80 -17.37 2.78
N THR A 302 7.11 -16.24 2.95
CA THR A 302 5.66 -16.12 2.82
C THR A 302 5.28 -15.41 1.51
N PRO A 303 4.08 -15.64 0.95
CA PRO A 303 3.63 -14.92 -0.23
C PRO A 303 3.73 -13.41 -0.07
N GLY A 304 4.22 -12.73 -1.10
CA GLY A 304 4.40 -11.28 -1.10
C GLY A 304 4.04 -10.65 -2.44
N SER A 305 3.61 -9.39 -2.41
CA SER A 305 3.45 -8.61 -3.63
C SER A 305 4.81 -8.30 -4.26
N GLN A 306 4.84 -8.15 -5.57
CA GLN A 306 6.02 -7.78 -6.30
C GLN A 306 6.00 -6.28 -6.59
N PRO A 307 7.09 -5.54 -6.30
CA PRO A 307 7.19 -4.14 -6.67
C PRO A 307 7.37 -3.97 -8.18
N VAL A 308 6.91 -2.87 -8.75
CA VAL A 308 7.34 -2.44 -10.08
C VAL A 308 8.84 -2.17 -10.03
N ARG A 309 9.60 -2.75 -10.94
CA ARG A 309 11.04 -2.54 -11.03
C ARG A 309 11.31 -1.37 -11.97
N VAL A 310 12.01 -0.36 -11.50
CA VAL A 310 12.31 0.85 -12.28
C VAL A 310 13.82 0.98 -12.45
N VAL A 311 14.27 1.19 -13.69
CA VAL A 311 15.68 1.44 -14.01
C VAL A 311 15.80 2.85 -14.59
N LEU A 312 16.61 3.69 -13.96
CA LEU A 312 16.97 5.00 -14.49
C LEU A 312 18.17 4.84 -15.44
N ASP A 313 17.93 4.99 -16.74
CA ASP A 313 18.91 4.73 -17.79
C ASP A 313 18.83 5.76 -18.92
N SER A 314 19.36 6.94 -18.66
CA SER A 314 19.26 8.09 -19.57
C SER A 314 19.70 7.81 -21.01
N ARG A 315 20.52 6.77 -21.26
CA ARG A 315 21.07 6.42 -22.59
C ARG A 315 20.60 5.06 -23.11
N LEU A 316 19.62 4.45 -22.46
CA LEU A 316 19.10 3.11 -22.80
C LEU A 316 20.20 2.05 -22.95
N ARG A 317 21.14 1.98 -21.96
CA ARG A 317 22.28 1.04 -21.96
C ARG A 317 21.93 -0.35 -21.44
N ILE A 318 20.74 -0.54 -20.85
CA ILE A 318 20.31 -1.82 -20.26
C ILE A 318 20.57 -2.97 -21.26
N PRO A 319 21.27 -4.06 -20.83
CA PRO A 319 21.44 -5.23 -21.68
C PRO A 319 20.09 -5.93 -21.91
N GLU A 320 19.85 -6.34 -23.16
CA GLU A 320 18.59 -7.00 -23.51
C GLU A 320 18.49 -8.42 -22.92
N ASP A 321 19.60 -8.99 -22.51
CA ASP A 321 19.73 -10.34 -21.93
C ASP A 321 20.00 -10.34 -20.44
N CYS A 322 19.91 -9.18 -19.75
CA CYS A 322 20.09 -9.12 -18.29
C CYS A 322 18.95 -9.83 -17.55
N ALA A 323 19.19 -10.18 -16.28
CA ALA A 323 18.25 -10.93 -15.44
C ALA A 323 16.89 -10.22 -15.30
N LEU A 324 16.89 -8.87 -15.21
CA LEU A 324 15.67 -8.07 -15.18
C LEU A 324 14.80 -8.31 -16.42
N VAL A 325 15.37 -8.24 -17.62
CA VAL A 325 14.65 -8.38 -18.89
C VAL A 325 14.19 -9.83 -19.09
N ARG A 326 15.07 -10.80 -18.86
CA ARG A 326 14.70 -12.23 -18.96
C ARG A 326 13.51 -12.58 -18.08
N SER A 327 13.52 -12.11 -16.83
CA SER A 327 12.46 -12.42 -15.88
C SER A 327 11.09 -11.77 -16.21
N CYS A 328 11.05 -10.75 -17.07
CA CYS A 328 9.77 -10.20 -17.56
C CYS A 328 9.04 -11.22 -18.44
N SER A 329 9.77 -11.89 -19.35
CA SER A 329 9.19 -12.94 -20.21
C SER A 329 8.72 -14.17 -19.43
N GLU A 330 9.22 -14.37 -18.21
CA GLU A 330 8.85 -15.45 -17.30
C GLU A 330 7.69 -15.09 -16.36
N GLY A 331 7.06 -13.92 -16.56
CA GLY A 331 5.92 -13.46 -15.75
C GLY A 331 6.29 -12.88 -14.38
N ALA A 332 7.55 -12.47 -14.19
CA ALA A 332 7.95 -11.71 -13.01
C ALA A 332 7.34 -10.30 -13.00
N ALA A 333 7.61 -9.55 -11.93
CA ALA A 333 7.12 -8.18 -11.76
C ALA A 333 7.39 -7.27 -12.95
N ALA A 334 6.53 -6.30 -13.20
CA ALA A 334 6.68 -5.31 -14.26
C ALA A 334 8.05 -4.60 -14.20
N LEU A 335 8.63 -4.31 -15.35
CA LEU A 335 9.89 -3.58 -15.49
C LEU A 335 9.66 -2.34 -16.34
N VAL A 336 10.01 -1.19 -15.80
CA VAL A 336 9.99 0.11 -16.47
C VAL A 336 11.41 0.61 -16.61
N VAL A 337 11.82 1.01 -17.82
CA VAL A 337 13.09 1.68 -18.08
C VAL A 337 12.80 3.14 -18.42
N ALA A 338 13.16 4.06 -17.53
CA ALA A 338 13.05 5.50 -17.77
C ALA A 338 14.31 6.00 -18.47
N THR A 339 14.16 6.60 -19.65
CA THR A 339 15.26 7.02 -20.49
C THR A 339 15.05 8.40 -21.09
N CYS A 340 16.15 9.14 -21.29
CA CYS A 340 16.17 10.37 -22.08
C CYS A 340 16.65 10.12 -23.54
N ALA A 341 16.92 8.85 -23.90
CA ALA A 341 17.35 8.48 -25.24
C ALA A 341 16.24 8.78 -26.27
N PRO A 342 16.58 9.03 -27.55
CA PRO A 342 15.64 9.43 -28.59
C PRO A 342 14.78 8.26 -29.10
N VAL A 343 14.05 7.60 -28.19
CA VAL A 343 13.20 6.44 -28.51
C VAL A 343 11.96 6.80 -29.34
N ALA A 344 11.60 8.07 -29.39
CA ALA A 344 10.52 8.57 -30.24
C ALA A 344 10.94 8.76 -31.71
N ASP A 345 12.22 8.86 -32.00
CA ASP A 345 12.75 8.89 -33.36
C ASP A 345 12.82 7.47 -33.91
N GLU A 346 11.88 7.08 -34.76
CA GLU A 346 11.76 5.72 -35.30
C GLU A 346 13.01 5.25 -36.09
N ALA A 347 13.83 6.18 -36.61
CA ALA A 347 15.06 5.87 -37.32
C ALA A 347 16.24 5.63 -36.37
N SER A 348 16.10 5.93 -35.07
CA SER A 348 17.19 5.79 -34.11
C SER A 348 17.44 4.32 -33.71
N PRO A 349 18.68 3.94 -33.42
CA PRO A 349 19.01 2.63 -32.87
C PRO A 349 18.29 2.39 -31.52
N GLU A 350 18.09 3.45 -30.73
CA GLU A 350 17.42 3.43 -29.45
C GLU A 350 15.94 3.09 -29.58
N ALA A 351 15.25 3.62 -30.58
CA ALA A 351 13.86 3.25 -30.88
C ALA A 351 13.74 1.76 -31.27
N ALA A 352 14.65 1.26 -32.08
CA ALA A 352 14.72 -0.16 -32.45
C ALA A 352 14.96 -1.04 -31.21
N LYS A 353 15.84 -0.63 -30.28
CA LYS A 353 16.09 -1.31 -29.00
C LYS A 353 14.88 -1.26 -28.10
N ALA A 354 14.22 -0.12 -27.98
CA ALA A 354 13.00 0.03 -27.18
C ALA A 354 11.89 -0.94 -27.68
N LYS A 355 11.69 -1.06 -28.99
CA LYS A 355 10.75 -2.03 -29.59
C LYS A 355 11.10 -3.49 -29.21
N ARG A 356 12.40 -3.87 -29.23
CA ARG A 356 12.84 -5.22 -28.81
C ARG A 356 12.63 -5.46 -27.30
N LEU A 357 12.89 -4.45 -26.45
CA LEU A 357 12.60 -4.51 -25.01
C LEU A 357 11.10 -4.66 -24.76
N ALA A 358 10.28 -3.88 -25.46
CA ALA A 358 8.81 -3.95 -25.34
C ALA A 358 8.26 -5.33 -25.73
N SER A 359 8.82 -5.98 -26.78
CA SER A 359 8.43 -7.35 -27.17
C SER A 359 8.74 -8.42 -26.11
N ARG A 360 9.58 -8.08 -25.11
CA ARG A 360 9.91 -8.92 -23.95
C ARG A 360 9.16 -8.52 -22.68
N GLY A 361 8.16 -7.62 -22.78
CA GLY A 361 7.35 -7.19 -21.64
C GLY A 361 7.98 -6.06 -20.80
N VAL A 362 8.99 -5.36 -21.34
CA VAL A 362 9.60 -4.20 -20.69
C VAL A 362 8.93 -2.92 -21.18
N GLU A 363 8.45 -2.10 -20.28
CA GLU A 363 7.96 -0.76 -20.60
C GLU A 363 9.15 0.21 -20.69
N VAL A 364 9.28 0.93 -21.80
CA VAL A 364 10.31 1.97 -21.98
C VAL A 364 9.61 3.33 -21.94
N LEU A 365 9.89 4.09 -20.89
CA LEU A 365 9.32 5.41 -20.64
C LEU A 365 10.32 6.48 -21.09
N SER A 366 9.92 7.30 -22.08
CA SER A 366 10.70 8.48 -22.47
C SER A 366 10.44 9.61 -21.48
N VAL A 367 11.49 10.16 -20.91
CA VAL A 367 11.46 11.27 -19.97
C VAL A 367 12.27 12.42 -20.57
N ALA A 368 11.69 13.61 -20.64
CA ALA A 368 12.45 14.77 -21.07
C ALA A 368 13.52 15.13 -20.01
N PRO A 369 14.76 15.45 -20.43
CA PRO A 369 15.76 15.95 -19.48
C PRO A 369 15.27 17.30 -18.92
N ASP A 370 15.59 17.55 -17.65
CA ASP A 370 15.38 18.87 -17.07
C ASP A 370 16.48 19.87 -17.50
N ALA A 371 16.41 21.11 -16.98
CA ALA A 371 17.39 22.16 -17.33
C ALA A 371 18.82 21.86 -16.84
N ALA A 372 19.02 20.85 -16.01
CA ALA A 372 20.32 20.41 -15.52
C ALA A 372 20.87 19.20 -16.27
N GLY A 373 20.13 18.61 -17.20
CA GLY A 373 20.49 17.48 -18.07
C GLY A 373 19.91 16.17 -17.58
#